data_926c37a4776608c310f8499b07fb2ba2
#
_entry.id   926c37a4776608c310f8499b07fb2ba2
#
_cell.length_a   1.000
_cell.length_b   1.000
_cell.length_c   1.000
_cell.angle_alpha   90.00
_cell.angle_beta   90.00
_cell.angle_gamma   90.00
#
_symmetry.space_group_name_H-M   'P 1'
#
loop_
_entity.id
_entity.type
_entity.pdbx_description
1 polymer ?
#
loop_
_entity_poly.entity_id
_entity_poly.type
_entity_poly.pdbx_seq_one_letter_code
_entity_poly.pdbx_strand_id
1 'polypeptide(L)'
;MLHCAALRLFVVAGFVLLAACAQQPGKPLAALQAEAIEANRRAELRFRSGDFDGAVQQYQVALRIAQSVEDVDGIAANAINLSIAYQRLGKHAEARASLDPVLDHSGLSFPPARLAQAALRRAVLDFDERRHADAAEWLEKAATWCGQQGCTLSAAINNVRGLLALEQGRTDAAAASARAALDASRGSGDRVEAANAMRLLGNVAIRAGHAAAALAPLTEALAIDRELALPRKVYLDLVGLGRASTLGGERAAARTYYERALAVSEADRDAQGAAEVRDLIRALGNDP
;
A
#
# COMPACT_ATOMS: atom_id res chain seq x y z
N MET A 1 -34.91 -92.84 33.19
CA MET A 1 -35.50 -92.20 31.99
C MET A 1 -35.07 -90.76 32.02
N LEU A 2 -34.26 -90.42 31.12
CA LEU A 2 -33.52 -89.14 31.02
C LEU A 2 -34.38 -88.04 30.42
N HIS A 3 -34.37 -86.84 31.06
CA HIS A 3 -34.87 -85.64 30.44
C HIS A 3 -33.70 -84.71 30.25
N CYS A 4 -33.34 -84.53 28.97
CA CYS A 4 -32.30 -83.61 28.53
C CYS A 4 -32.92 -82.20 28.36
N ALA A 5 -32.55 -81.25 29.19
CA ALA A 5 -32.93 -79.85 29.08
C ALA A 5 -31.90 -79.10 28.20
N ALA A 6 -32.32 -78.63 27.06
CA ALA A 6 -31.51 -77.87 26.14
C ALA A 6 -31.45 -76.39 26.57
N LEU A 7 -30.29 -75.93 26.94
CA LEU A 7 -30.00 -74.53 27.26
C LEU A 7 -29.73 -73.77 25.94
N ARG A 8 -30.62 -72.87 25.59
CA ARG A 8 -30.43 -71.95 24.44
C ARG A 8 -29.62 -70.73 24.91
N LEU A 9 -28.36 -70.67 24.43
CA LEU A 9 -27.53 -69.46 24.58
C LEU A 9 -27.97 -68.43 23.54
N PHE A 10 -28.47 -67.33 23.95
CA PHE A 10 -28.64 -66.16 23.08
C PHE A 10 -27.32 -65.33 23.05
N VAL A 11 -26.59 -65.40 21.93
CA VAL A 11 -25.46 -64.52 21.63
C VAL A 11 -26.05 -63.23 21.08
N VAL A 12 -26.05 -62.16 21.87
CA VAL A 12 -26.34 -60.81 21.43
C VAL A 12 -25.06 -60.24 20.82
N ALA A 13 -24.97 -60.25 19.51
CA ALA A 13 -23.89 -59.57 18.79
C ALA A 13 -24.14 -58.03 18.82
N GLY A 14 -23.48 -57.33 19.71
CA GLY A 14 -23.45 -55.89 19.73
C GLY A 14 -22.65 -55.35 18.54
N PHE A 15 -23.33 -54.83 17.54
CA PHE A 15 -22.66 -54.02 16.49
C PHE A 15 -22.29 -52.66 17.09
N VAL A 16 -21.02 -52.51 17.47
CA VAL A 16 -20.44 -51.19 17.74
C VAL A 16 -20.19 -50.52 16.37
N LEU A 17 -21.12 -49.63 16.00
CA LEU A 17 -20.92 -48.67 14.90
C LEU A 17 -19.83 -47.69 15.36
N LEU A 18 -18.58 -47.99 15.04
CA LEU A 18 -17.52 -46.98 15.00
C LEU A 18 -17.87 -46.01 13.88
N ALA A 19 -18.54 -44.89 14.22
CA ALA A 19 -18.62 -43.72 13.36
C ALA A 19 -17.20 -43.18 13.22
N ALA A 20 -16.44 -43.70 12.24
CA ALA A 20 -15.23 -43.07 11.77
C ALA A 20 -15.64 -41.69 11.24
N CYS A 21 -15.33 -40.64 12.00
CA CYS A 21 -15.28 -39.29 11.45
C CYS A 21 -14.26 -39.32 10.30
N ALA A 22 -14.77 -39.56 9.10
CA ALA A 22 -13.98 -39.41 7.90
C ALA A 22 -13.68 -37.91 7.79
N GLN A 23 -12.55 -37.49 8.35
CA GLN A 23 -11.98 -36.19 8.05
C GLN A 23 -11.79 -36.17 6.54
N GLN A 24 -12.52 -35.28 5.85
CA GLN A 24 -12.29 -35.08 4.43
C GLN A 24 -10.82 -34.72 4.27
N PRO A 25 -10.08 -35.39 3.37
CA PRO A 25 -8.71 -35.04 3.12
C PRO A 25 -8.63 -33.57 2.76
N GLY A 26 -7.79 -32.81 3.48
CA GLY A 26 -7.58 -31.40 3.21
C GLY A 26 -7.19 -31.20 1.74
N LYS A 27 -7.51 -30.03 1.18
CA LYS A 27 -7.10 -29.69 -0.19
C LYS A 27 -5.57 -29.82 -0.31
N PRO A 28 -5.04 -30.37 -1.41
CA PRO A 28 -3.59 -30.39 -1.66
C PRO A 28 -3.01 -28.96 -1.61
N LEU A 29 -1.77 -28.80 -1.15
CA LEU A 29 -1.08 -27.51 -1.04
C LEU A 29 -1.14 -26.70 -2.34
N ALA A 30 -0.86 -27.34 -3.49
CA ALA A 30 -0.97 -26.70 -4.81
C ALA A 30 -2.38 -26.15 -5.11
N ALA A 31 -3.44 -26.81 -4.66
CA ALA A 31 -4.81 -26.33 -4.84
C ALA A 31 -5.12 -25.13 -3.94
N LEU A 32 -4.60 -25.11 -2.71
CA LEU A 32 -4.74 -23.97 -1.81
C LEU A 32 -3.96 -22.74 -2.32
N GLN A 33 -2.74 -22.96 -2.82
CA GLN A 33 -1.95 -21.88 -3.42
C GLN A 33 -2.65 -21.29 -4.65
N ALA A 34 -3.19 -22.12 -5.53
CA ALA A 34 -3.96 -21.66 -6.69
C ALA A 34 -5.21 -20.87 -6.27
N GLU A 35 -5.90 -21.29 -5.21
CA GLU A 35 -7.07 -20.57 -4.67
C GLU A 35 -6.66 -19.20 -4.08
N ALA A 36 -5.53 -19.11 -3.37
CA ALA A 36 -4.98 -17.86 -2.84
C ALA A 36 -4.60 -16.88 -3.96
N ILE A 37 -3.92 -17.35 -5.00
CA ILE A 37 -3.55 -16.55 -6.18
C ILE A 37 -4.80 -16.02 -6.88
N GLU A 38 -5.81 -16.86 -7.06
CA GLU A 38 -7.06 -16.45 -7.72
C GLU A 38 -7.86 -15.45 -6.87
N ALA A 39 -7.88 -15.61 -5.54
CA ALA A 39 -8.48 -14.64 -4.64
C ALA A 39 -7.75 -13.28 -4.70
N ASN A 40 -6.41 -13.30 -4.71
CA ASN A 40 -5.60 -12.08 -4.88
C ASN A 40 -5.90 -11.40 -6.22
N ARG A 41 -5.93 -12.15 -7.33
CA ARG A 41 -6.27 -11.62 -8.65
C ARG A 41 -7.64 -10.96 -8.68
N ARG A 42 -8.66 -11.59 -8.06
CA ARG A 42 -10.00 -10.98 -7.92
C ARG A 42 -9.96 -9.71 -7.09
N ALA A 43 -9.19 -9.70 -6.01
CA ALA A 43 -9.01 -8.51 -5.19
C ALA A 43 -8.41 -7.33 -5.97
N GLU A 44 -7.36 -7.58 -6.75
CA GLU A 44 -6.73 -6.56 -7.60
C GLU A 44 -7.69 -5.98 -8.64
N LEU A 45 -8.51 -6.84 -9.30
CA LEU A 45 -9.51 -6.37 -10.26
C LEU A 45 -10.56 -5.47 -9.60
N ARG A 46 -11.06 -5.87 -8.41
CA ARG A 46 -12.01 -5.06 -7.62
C ARG A 46 -11.38 -3.74 -7.17
N PHE A 47 -10.14 -3.79 -6.69
CA PHE A 47 -9.41 -2.59 -6.30
C PHE A 47 -9.26 -1.59 -7.46
N ARG A 48 -8.87 -2.07 -8.64
CA ARG A 48 -8.74 -1.24 -9.85
C ARG A 48 -10.08 -0.66 -10.33
N SER A 49 -11.19 -1.35 -10.10
CA SER A 49 -12.54 -0.84 -10.42
C SER A 49 -13.11 0.10 -9.35
N GLY A 50 -12.37 0.35 -8.24
CA GLY A 50 -12.82 1.18 -7.12
C GLY A 50 -13.73 0.46 -6.12
N ASP A 51 -13.98 -0.84 -6.29
CA ASP A 51 -14.71 -1.68 -5.32
C ASP A 51 -13.75 -2.10 -4.19
N PHE A 52 -13.45 -1.15 -3.31
CA PHE A 52 -12.48 -1.38 -2.22
C PHE A 52 -12.99 -2.34 -1.15
N ASP A 53 -14.29 -2.34 -0.84
CA ASP A 53 -14.87 -3.31 0.10
C ASP A 53 -14.81 -4.73 -0.45
N GLY A 54 -15.12 -4.92 -1.72
CA GLY A 54 -14.96 -6.21 -2.38
C GLY A 54 -13.49 -6.65 -2.50
N ALA A 55 -12.56 -5.71 -2.69
CA ALA A 55 -11.12 -5.99 -2.68
C ALA A 55 -10.68 -6.47 -1.29
N VAL A 56 -11.10 -5.81 -0.20
CA VAL A 56 -10.83 -6.21 1.18
C VAL A 56 -11.27 -7.66 1.43
N GLN A 57 -12.50 -8.00 1.04
CA GLN A 57 -13.02 -9.38 1.22
C GLN A 57 -12.13 -10.42 0.54
N GLN A 58 -11.70 -10.15 -0.69
CA GLN A 58 -10.87 -11.09 -1.46
C GLN A 58 -9.43 -11.16 -0.94
N TYR A 59 -8.82 -10.03 -0.53
CA TYR A 59 -7.50 -10.05 0.11
C TYR A 59 -7.53 -10.78 1.45
N GLN A 60 -8.62 -10.67 2.24
CA GLN A 60 -8.79 -11.45 3.47
C GLN A 60 -8.88 -12.96 3.18
N VAL A 61 -9.56 -13.37 2.10
CA VAL A 61 -9.59 -14.78 1.69
C VAL A 61 -8.18 -15.25 1.37
N ALA A 62 -7.44 -14.52 0.53
CA ALA A 62 -6.09 -14.88 0.14
C ALA A 62 -5.13 -14.92 1.36
N LEU A 63 -5.25 -13.96 2.28
CA LEU A 63 -4.45 -13.91 3.50
C LEU A 63 -4.71 -15.13 4.40
N ARG A 64 -5.98 -15.48 4.65
CA ARG A 64 -6.33 -16.66 5.46
C ARG A 64 -5.79 -17.96 4.84
N ILE A 65 -5.85 -18.10 3.52
CA ILE A 65 -5.29 -19.28 2.86
C ILE A 65 -3.77 -19.31 3.03
N ALA A 66 -3.06 -18.21 2.79
CA ALA A 66 -1.63 -18.11 2.99
C ALA A 66 -1.22 -18.45 4.43
N GLN A 67 -1.97 -17.94 5.42
CA GLN A 67 -1.76 -18.26 6.84
C GLN A 67 -1.98 -19.75 7.15
N SER A 68 -2.98 -20.39 6.53
CA SER A 68 -3.29 -21.80 6.79
C SER A 68 -2.20 -22.76 6.33
N VAL A 69 -1.29 -22.31 5.47
CA VAL A 69 -0.16 -23.10 4.93
C VAL A 69 1.20 -22.47 5.23
N GLU A 70 1.22 -21.44 6.10
CA GLU A 70 2.43 -20.71 6.50
C GLU A 70 3.24 -20.16 5.32
N ASP A 71 2.55 -19.74 4.23
CA ASP A 71 3.17 -19.08 3.09
C ASP A 71 3.55 -17.65 3.48
N VAL A 72 4.78 -17.44 3.94
CA VAL A 72 5.26 -16.14 4.44
C VAL A 72 5.25 -15.07 3.36
N ASP A 73 5.48 -15.40 2.10
CA ASP A 73 5.42 -14.46 0.99
C ASP A 73 3.97 -14.04 0.69
N GLY A 74 3.07 -15.02 0.65
CA GLY A 74 1.64 -14.80 0.49
C GLY A 74 1.03 -13.99 1.64
N ILE A 75 1.42 -14.29 2.89
CA ILE A 75 1.00 -13.51 4.07
C ILE A 75 1.43 -12.05 3.93
N ALA A 76 2.71 -11.78 3.67
CA ALA A 76 3.23 -10.43 3.55
C ALA A 76 2.58 -9.64 2.40
N ALA A 77 2.46 -10.24 1.23
CA ALA A 77 1.85 -9.60 0.06
C ALA A 77 0.38 -9.23 0.31
N ASN A 78 -0.41 -10.18 0.83
CA ASN A 78 -1.84 -9.94 1.07
C ASN A 78 -2.07 -8.98 2.26
N ALA A 79 -1.25 -9.01 3.30
CA ALA A 79 -1.28 -8.07 4.42
C ALA A 79 -1.06 -6.63 3.93
N ILE A 80 -0.05 -6.41 3.09
CA ILE A 80 0.26 -5.10 2.50
C ILE A 80 -0.89 -4.62 1.60
N ASN A 81 -1.38 -5.48 0.69
CA ASN A 81 -2.49 -5.13 -0.20
C ASN A 81 -3.78 -4.82 0.56
N LEU A 82 -4.07 -5.60 1.60
CA LEU A 82 -5.20 -5.38 2.50
C LEU A 82 -5.09 -4.01 3.20
N SER A 83 -3.88 -3.65 3.66
CA SER A 83 -3.63 -2.35 4.27
C SER A 83 -3.90 -1.20 3.31
N ILE A 84 -3.56 -1.35 2.02
CA ILE A 84 -3.83 -0.36 0.98
C ILE A 84 -5.34 -0.22 0.74
N ALA A 85 -6.05 -1.34 0.66
CA ALA A 85 -7.50 -1.34 0.45
C ALA A 85 -8.24 -0.69 1.64
N TYR A 86 -7.86 -0.98 2.87
CA TYR A 86 -8.42 -0.32 4.05
C TYR A 86 -8.12 1.18 4.10
N GLN A 87 -6.90 1.61 3.71
CA GLN A 87 -6.57 3.04 3.63
C GLN A 87 -7.48 3.77 2.63
N ARG A 88 -7.78 3.17 1.46
CA ARG A 88 -8.70 3.74 0.47
C ARG A 88 -10.13 3.90 1.00
N LEU A 89 -10.53 3.08 1.97
CA LEU A 89 -11.81 3.16 2.69
C LEU A 89 -11.77 4.13 3.90
N GLY A 90 -10.63 4.76 4.21
CA GLY A 90 -10.46 5.56 5.40
C GLY A 90 -10.42 4.75 6.71
N LYS A 91 -10.31 3.43 6.63
CA LYS A 91 -10.24 2.50 7.76
C LYS A 91 -8.79 2.36 8.24
N HIS A 92 -8.28 3.43 8.86
CA HIS A 92 -6.84 3.53 9.18
C HIS A 92 -6.37 2.54 10.26
N ALA A 93 -7.20 2.27 11.25
CA ALA A 93 -6.88 1.30 12.29
C ALA A 93 -6.75 -0.12 11.72
N GLU A 94 -7.70 -0.51 10.89
CA GLU A 94 -7.70 -1.81 10.18
C GLU A 94 -6.55 -1.90 9.16
N ALA A 95 -6.21 -0.79 8.50
CA ALA A 95 -5.06 -0.73 7.61
C ALA A 95 -3.75 -1.03 8.35
N ARG A 96 -3.58 -0.53 9.56
CA ARG A 96 -2.42 -0.84 10.42
C ARG A 96 -2.45 -2.28 10.92
N ALA A 97 -3.58 -2.71 11.49
CA ALA A 97 -3.73 -4.05 12.04
C ALA A 97 -3.53 -5.16 10.99
N SER A 98 -3.80 -4.88 9.71
CA SER A 98 -3.55 -5.85 8.66
C SER A 98 -2.06 -6.19 8.46
N LEU A 99 -1.12 -5.36 8.97
CA LEU A 99 0.32 -5.61 8.91
C LEU A 99 0.86 -6.41 10.11
N ASP A 100 0.08 -6.55 11.17
CA ASP A 100 0.49 -7.23 12.42
C ASP A 100 0.94 -8.69 12.18
N PRO A 101 0.32 -9.49 11.28
CA PRO A 101 0.80 -10.85 11.00
C PRO A 101 2.26 -10.92 10.51
N VAL A 102 2.78 -9.82 9.95
CA VAL A 102 4.16 -9.71 9.46
C VAL A 102 5.08 -9.05 10.48
N LEU A 103 4.58 -8.04 11.20
CA LEU A 103 5.40 -7.18 12.06
C LEU A 103 5.45 -7.60 13.53
N ASP A 104 4.41 -8.29 14.04
CA ASP A 104 4.24 -8.62 15.48
C ASP A 104 4.68 -10.05 15.83
N HIS A 105 5.62 -10.63 15.08
CA HIS A 105 6.26 -11.91 15.43
C HIS A 105 5.27 -13.05 15.71
N SER A 106 4.55 -13.46 14.69
CA SER A 106 3.61 -14.60 14.73
C SER A 106 4.26 -15.98 14.92
N GLY A 107 5.54 -16.04 15.30
CA GLY A 107 6.33 -17.27 15.35
C GLY A 107 6.86 -17.71 13.98
N LEU A 108 6.45 -17.06 12.89
CA LEU A 108 6.95 -17.27 11.54
C LEU A 108 8.19 -16.40 11.29
N SER A 109 9.14 -16.94 10.53
CA SER A 109 10.33 -16.20 10.10
C SER A 109 10.11 -15.58 8.72
N PHE A 110 9.96 -14.26 8.67
CA PHE A 110 9.82 -13.54 7.41
C PHE A 110 11.18 -13.10 6.85
N PRO A 111 11.38 -13.18 5.52
CA PRO A 111 12.55 -12.61 4.88
C PRO A 111 12.69 -11.09 5.19
N PRO A 112 13.93 -10.57 5.39
CA PRO A 112 14.15 -9.14 5.67
C PRO A 112 13.51 -8.20 4.67
N ALA A 113 13.46 -8.58 3.40
CA ALA A 113 12.80 -7.80 2.36
C ALA A 113 11.28 -7.65 2.62
N ARG A 114 10.61 -8.69 3.14
CA ARG A 114 9.17 -8.64 3.48
C ARG A 114 8.92 -7.79 4.72
N LEU A 115 9.77 -7.93 5.73
CA LEU A 115 9.74 -7.08 6.92
C LEU A 115 9.93 -5.61 6.54
N ALA A 116 10.90 -5.30 5.67
CA ALA A 116 11.14 -3.95 5.18
C ALA A 116 9.93 -3.39 4.41
N GLN A 117 9.27 -4.19 3.55
CA GLN A 117 8.06 -3.79 2.84
C GLN A 117 6.92 -3.46 3.79
N ALA A 118 6.64 -4.32 4.76
CA ALA A 118 5.58 -4.12 5.74
C ALA A 118 5.86 -2.91 6.64
N ALA A 119 7.10 -2.73 7.10
CA ALA A 119 7.51 -1.58 7.90
C ALA A 119 7.42 -0.26 7.12
N LEU A 120 7.88 -0.22 5.87
CA LEU A 120 7.71 0.95 5.01
C LEU A 120 6.22 1.27 4.82
N ARG A 121 5.39 0.25 4.61
CA ARG A 121 3.93 0.44 4.50
C ARG A 121 3.34 1.01 5.79
N ARG A 122 3.79 0.53 6.96
CA ARG A 122 3.37 1.06 8.27
C ARG A 122 3.80 2.53 8.43
N ALA A 123 5.03 2.87 8.05
CA ALA A 123 5.53 4.24 8.08
C ALA A 123 4.68 5.19 7.21
N VAL A 124 4.24 4.75 6.02
CA VAL A 124 3.35 5.53 5.15
C VAL A 124 2.00 5.78 5.81
N LEU A 125 1.39 4.76 6.44
CA LEU A 125 0.12 4.92 7.15
C LEU A 125 0.25 5.91 8.32
N ASP A 126 1.32 5.79 9.10
CA ASP A 126 1.56 6.67 10.24
C ASP A 126 1.87 8.12 9.80
N PHE A 127 2.56 8.29 8.66
CA PHE A 127 2.78 9.60 8.05
C PHE A 127 1.47 10.26 7.63
N ASP A 128 0.59 9.55 6.94
CA ASP A 128 -0.70 10.06 6.46
C ASP A 128 -1.61 10.48 7.63
N GLU A 129 -1.50 9.81 8.78
CA GLU A 129 -2.20 10.16 10.02
C GLU A 129 -1.48 11.20 10.87
N ARG A 130 -0.41 11.83 10.35
CA ARG A 130 0.44 12.80 11.05
C ARG A 130 1.10 12.28 12.32
N ARG A 131 1.24 10.97 12.45
CA ARG A 131 1.99 10.31 13.54
C ARG A 131 3.47 10.24 13.17
N HIS A 132 4.11 11.41 13.09
CA HIS A 132 5.44 11.57 12.51
C HIS A 132 6.54 10.84 13.29
N ALA A 133 6.39 10.70 14.61
CA ALA A 133 7.34 9.95 15.43
C ALA A 133 7.30 8.45 15.12
N ASP A 134 6.08 7.88 15.05
CA ASP A 134 5.87 6.47 14.71
C ASP A 134 6.33 6.18 13.27
N ALA A 135 6.02 7.09 12.34
CA ALA A 135 6.48 6.98 10.95
C ALA A 135 8.00 6.95 10.86
N ALA A 136 8.71 7.80 11.64
CA ALA A 136 10.17 7.80 11.68
C ALA A 136 10.73 6.48 12.22
N GLU A 137 10.16 5.95 13.31
CA GLU A 137 10.58 4.67 13.89
C GLU A 137 10.44 3.52 12.89
N TRP A 138 9.29 3.43 12.20
CA TRP A 138 9.06 2.40 11.19
C TRP A 138 9.95 2.56 9.96
N LEU A 139 10.31 3.79 9.57
CA LEU A 139 11.28 4.03 8.50
C LEU A 139 12.67 3.51 8.86
N GLU A 140 13.13 3.69 10.11
CA GLU A 140 14.42 3.16 10.55
C GLU A 140 14.41 1.62 10.60
N LYS A 141 13.32 1.00 11.04
CA LYS A 141 13.15 -0.46 10.96
C LYS A 141 13.20 -0.94 9.50
N ALA A 142 12.46 -0.27 8.60
CA ALA A 142 12.46 -0.59 7.18
C ALA A 142 13.87 -0.46 6.58
N ALA A 143 14.61 0.60 6.89
CA ALA A 143 15.97 0.81 6.43
C ALA A 143 16.95 -0.26 6.94
N THR A 144 16.82 -0.64 8.22
CA THR A 144 17.64 -1.69 8.83
C THR A 144 17.45 -3.04 8.14
N TRP A 145 16.20 -3.45 7.93
CA TRP A 145 15.91 -4.69 7.21
C TRP A 145 16.28 -4.60 5.72
N CYS A 146 16.11 -3.43 5.11
CA CYS A 146 16.50 -3.18 3.73
C CYS A 146 18.02 -3.20 3.51
N GLY A 147 18.82 -2.87 4.52
CA GLY A 147 20.28 -2.96 4.49
C GLY A 147 20.81 -4.39 4.37
N GLN A 148 19.95 -5.39 4.59
CA GLN A 148 20.28 -6.80 4.34
C GLN A 148 20.11 -7.15 2.85
N GLN A 149 20.69 -8.25 2.41
CA GLN A 149 20.69 -8.62 0.98
C GLN A 149 19.27 -8.77 0.39
N GLY A 150 19.09 -8.33 -0.85
CA GLY A 150 17.87 -8.56 -1.65
C GLY A 150 16.78 -7.51 -1.49
N CYS A 151 17.03 -6.40 -0.81
CA CYS A 151 16.06 -5.31 -0.69
C CYS A 151 16.27 -4.22 -1.76
N THR A 152 15.18 -3.86 -2.44
CA THR A 152 15.17 -2.81 -3.50
C THR A 152 14.43 -1.54 -3.07
N LEU A 153 14.12 -1.38 -1.75
CA LEU A 153 13.25 -0.29 -1.27
C LEU A 153 13.97 1.01 -0.93
N SER A 154 15.28 1.11 -1.16
CA SER A 154 16.07 2.29 -0.77
C SER A 154 15.50 3.60 -1.32
N ALA A 155 15.02 3.61 -2.55
CA ALA A 155 14.39 4.78 -3.16
C ALA A 155 13.09 5.16 -2.43
N ALA A 156 12.20 4.20 -2.21
CA ALA A 156 10.93 4.41 -1.52
C ALA A 156 11.12 4.88 -0.06
N ILE A 157 12.04 4.26 0.68
CA ILE A 157 12.38 4.66 2.05
C ILE A 157 12.88 6.11 2.09
N ASN A 158 13.79 6.48 1.18
CA ASN A 158 14.30 7.85 1.12
C ASN A 158 13.22 8.86 0.68
N ASN A 159 12.30 8.49 -0.20
CA ASN A 159 11.16 9.34 -0.56
C ASN A 159 10.27 9.62 0.66
N VAL A 160 9.89 8.61 1.44
CA VAL A 160 9.06 8.81 2.65
C VAL A 160 9.83 9.57 3.73
N ARG A 161 11.13 9.30 3.91
CA ARG A 161 12.00 10.08 4.82
C ARG A 161 12.06 11.55 4.43
N GLY A 162 12.16 11.84 3.14
CA GLY A 162 12.16 13.20 2.62
C GLY A 162 10.83 13.91 2.80
N LEU A 163 9.69 13.23 2.60
CA LEU A 163 8.37 13.77 2.90
C LEU A 163 8.23 14.13 4.38
N LEU A 164 8.66 13.24 5.26
CA LEU A 164 8.64 13.46 6.70
C LEU A 164 9.52 14.67 7.10
N ALA A 165 10.70 14.79 6.52
CA ALA A 165 11.59 15.94 6.74
C ALA A 165 10.95 17.26 6.25
N LEU A 166 10.26 17.23 5.10
CA LEU A 166 9.57 18.39 4.53
C LEU A 166 8.40 18.86 5.42
N GLU A 167 7.59 17.94 5.94
CA GLU A 167 6.51 18.25 6.90
C GLU A 167 7.06 18.88 8.20
N GLN A 168 8.25 18.48 8.61
CA GLN A 168 8.93 19.03 9.77
C GLN A 168 9.67 20.37 9.46
N GLY A 169 9.55 20.90 8.26
CA GLY A 169 10.21 22.13 7.82
C GLY A 169 11.73 21.98 7.56
N ARG A 170 12.26 20.77 7.58
CA ARG A 170 13.68 20.47 7.36
C ARG A 170 13.98 20.32 5.86
N THR A 171 13.89 21.45 5.13
CA THR A 171 13.97 21.49 3.66
C THR A 171 15.26 20.90 3.10
N ASP A 172 16.43 21.16 3.73
CA ASP A 172 17.71 20.63 3.27
C ASP A 172 17.78 19.10 3.41
N ALA A 173 17.28 18.56 4.54
CA ALA A 173 17.21 17.13 4.75
C ALA A 173 16.22 16.45 3.78
N ALA A 174 15.10 17.12 3.49
CA ALA A 174 14.13 16.66 2.48
C ALA A 174 14.77 16.62 1.09
N ALA A 175 15.49 17.66 0.69
CA ALA A 175 16.20 17.71 -0.58
C ALA A 175 17.30 16.63 -0.68
N ALA A 176 18.07 16.40 0.39
CA ALA A 176 19.08 15.34 0.43
C ALA A 176 18.45 13.96 0.26
N SER A 177 17.36 13.68 1.00
CA SER A 177 16.62 12.41 0.88
C SER A 177 16.04 12.22 -0.52
N ALA A 178 15.47 13.27 -1.13
CA ALA A 178 14.93 13.19 -2.49
C ALA A 178 16.01 12.88 -3.54
N ARG A 179 17.21 13.47 -3.41
CA ARG A 179 18.34 13.14 -4.29
C ARG A 179 18.81 11.70 -4.11
N ALA A 180 18.94 11.25 -2.86
CA ALA A 180 19.28 9.85 -2.57
C ALA A 180 18.24 8.86 -3.14
N ALA A 181 16.93 9.20 -3.07
CA ALA A 181 15.88 8.41 -3.69
C ALA A 181 16.01 8.37 -5.21
N LEU A 182 16.30 9.52 -5.84
CA LEU A 182 16.49 9.60 -7.30
C LEU A 182 17.68 8.77 -7.77
N ASP A 183 18.81 8.82 -7.05
CA ASP A 183 20.00 8.04 -7.39
C ASP A 183 19.74 6.52 -7.21
N ALA A 184 19.08 6.13 -6.13
CA ALA A 184 18.69 4.73 -5.90
C ALA A 184 17.72 4.21 -6.97
N SER A 185 16.74 5.03 -7.38
CA SER A 185 15.76 4.66 -8.40
C SER A 185 16.39 4.53 -9.80
N ARG A 186 17.37 5.36 -10.15
CA ARG A 186 18.15 5.21 -11.38
C ARG A 186 18.92 3.90 -11.41
N GLY A 187 19.52 3.51 -10.28
CA GLY A 187 20.25 2.25 -10.16
C GLY A 187 19.35 1.00 -10.29
N SER A 188 18.10 1.08 -9.84
CA SER A 188 17.13 -0.02 -9.91
C SER A 188 16.23 0.01 -11.15
N GLY A 189 16.17 1.12 -11.90
CA GLY A 189 15.22 1.35 -12.99
C GLY A 189 13.80 1.62 -12.50
N ASP A 190 13.60 1.95 -11.22
CA ASP A 190 12.28 2.22 -10.62
C ASP A 190 11.79 3.61 -10.99
N ARG A 191 11.02 3.68 -12.08
CA ARG A 191 10.48 4.93 -12.60
C ARG A 191 9.44 5.56 -11.67
N VAL A 192 8.71 4.75 -10.90
CA VAL A 192 7.69 5.24 -9.95
C VAL A 192 8.38 6.01 -8.83
N GLU A 193 9.44 5.43 -8.26
CA GLU A 193 10.18 6.10 -7.18
C GLU A 193 11.02 7.27 -7.69
N ALA A 194 11.46 7.24 -8.94
CA ALA A 194 12.09 8.40 -9.57
C ALA A 194 11.13 9.59 -9.67
N ALA A 195 9.89 9.37 -10.15
CA ALA A 195 8.87 10.41 -10.22
C ALA A 195 8.48 10.93 -8.81
N ASN A 196 8.39 10.05 -7.81
CA ASN A 196 8.16 10.45 -6.41
C ASN A 196 9.28 11.37 -5.89
N ALA A 197 10.54 11.06 -6.19
CA ALA A 197 11.69 11.87 -5.80
C ALA A 197 11.70 13.24 -6.50
N MET A 198 11.38 13.29 -7.79
CA MET A 198 11.25 14.53 -8.54
C MET A 198 10.12 15.41 -8.00
N ARG A 199 8.96 14.83 -7.71
CA ARG A 199 7.83 15.53 -7.06
C ARG A 199 8.24 16.10 -5.70
N LEU A 200 8.99 15.33 -4.91
CA LEU A 200 9.50 15.78 -3.62
C LEU A 200 10.46 16.96 -3.79
N LEU A 201 11.38 16.93 -4.75
CA LEU A 201 12.29 18.06 -5.07
C LEU A 201 11.49 19.30 -5.45
N GLY A 202 10.45 19.17 -6.26
CA GLY A 202 9.55 20.26 -6.60
C GLY A 202 8.85 20.86 -5.38
N ASN A 203 8.31 20.00 -4.50
CA ASN A 203 7.65 20.45 -3.27
C ASN A 203 8.64 21.12 -2.30
N VAL A 204 9.89 20.65 -2.21
CA VAL A 204 10.96 21.30 -1.46
C VAL A 204 11.23 22.72 -2.01
N ALA A 205 11.33 22.87 -3.34
CA ALA A 205 11.52 24.17 -3.97
C ALA A 205 10.37 25.13 -3.71
N ILE A 206 9.11 24.65 -3.78
CA ILE A 206 7.91 25.44 -3.41
C ILE A 206 7.99 25.89 -1.96
N ARG A 207 8.32 24.99 -1.04
CA ARG A 207 8.42 25.32 0.39
C ARG A 207 9.53 26.34 0.68
N ALA A 208 10.61 26.32 -0.11
CA ALA A 208 11.71 27.27 -0.03
C ALA A 208 11.43 28.61 -0.75
N GLY A 209 10.26 28.79 -1.38
CA GLY A 209 9.92 30.01 -2.12
C GLY A 209 10.50 30.09 -3.54
N HIS A 210 11.08 29.01 -4.07
CA HIS A 210 11.78 28.96 -5.35
C HIS A 210 10.86 28.43 -6.46
N ALA A 211 9.87 29.23 -6.86
CA ALA A 211 8.85 28.86 -7.86
C ALA A 211 9.42 28.26 -9.16
N ALA A 212 10.38 28.96 -9.77
CA ALA A 212 10.98 28.51 -11.03
C ALA A 212 11.72 27.18 -10.91
N ALA A 213 12.40 26.94 -9.78
CA ALA A 213 13.11 25.69 -9.53
C ALA A 213 12.19 24.48 -9.32
N ALA A 214 10.92 24.70 -8.98
CA ALA A 214 9.95 23.63 -8.79
C ALA A 214 9.41 23.07 -10.12
N LEU A 215 9.38 23.88 -11.19
CA LEU A 215 8.66 23.53 -12.42
C LEU A 215 9.28 22.33 -13.16
N ALA A 216 10.59 22.31 -13.33
CA ALA A 216 11.25 21.24 -14.10
C ALA A 216 11.05 19.86 -13.45
N PRO A 217 11.37 19.63 -12.16
CA PRO A 217 11.20 18.32 -11.56
C PRO A 217 9.72 17.87 -11.49
N LEU A 218 8.76 18.78 -11.27
CA LEU A 218 7.32 18.45 -11.29
C LEU A 218 6.85 18.08 -12.71
N THR A 219 7.38 18.74 -13.76
CA THR A 219 7.04 18.42 -15.14
C THR A 219 7.56 17.05 -15.54
N GLU A 220 8.77 16.70 -15.11
CA GLU A 220 9.35 15.37 -15.35
C GLU A 220 8.57 14.28 -14.59
N ALA A 221 8.21 14.50 -13.33
CA ALA A 221 7.35 13.60 -12.57
C ALA A 221 6.02 13.37 -13.27
N LEU A 222 5.35 14.44 -13.70
CA LEU A 222 4.08 14.38 -14.44
C LEU A 222 4.19 13.58 -15.74
N ALA A 223 5.30 13.72 -16.49
CA ALA A 223 5.50 12.97 -17.71
C ALA A 223 5.57 11.46 -17.42
N ILE A 224 6.37 11.07 -16.43
CA ILE A 224 6.52 9.66 -16.02
C ILE A 224 5.18 9.08 -15.52
N ASP A 225 4.49 9.79 -14.64
CA ASP A 225 3.26 9.29 -14.02
C ASP A 225 2.10 9.18 -15.03
N ARG A 226 2.10 10.02 -16.06
CA ARG A 226 1.17 9.89 -17.22
C ARG A 226 1.47 8.65 -18.05
N GLU A 227 2.74 8.40 -18.38
CA GLU A 227 3.14 7.20 -19.13
C GLU A 227 2.81 5.90 -18.34
N LEU A 228 2.94 5.93 -17.01
CA LEU A 228 2.64 4.82 -16.15
C LEU A 228 1.14 4.71 -15.80
N ALA A 229 0.31 5.61 -16.31
CA ALA A 229 -1.14 5.66 -16.05
C ALA A 229 -1.48 5.66 -14.55
N LEU A 230 -0.83 6.54 -13.76
CA LEU A 230 -1.02 6.68 -12.31
C LEU A 230 -1.84 7.94 -11.98
N PRO A 231 -3.19 7.93 -12.07
CA PRO A 231 -4.01 9.13 -12.02
C PRO A 231 -3.84 9.91 -10.71
N ARG A 232 -3.74 9.23 -9.56
CA ARG A 232 -3.51 9.91 -8.28
C ARG A 232 -2.18 10.67 -8.24
N LYS A 233 -1.13 10.15 -8.86
CA LYS A 233 0.18 10.82 -8.92
C LYS A 233 0.17 11.96 -9.94
N VAL A 234 -0.46 11.77 -11.10
CA VAL A 234 -0.72 12.84 -12.07
C VAL A 234 -1.45 14.02 -11.42
N TYR A 235 -2.46 13.74 -10.58
CA TYR A 235 -3.14 14.76 -9.79
C TYR A 235 -2.16 15.53 -8.89
N LEU A 236 -1.31 14.83 -8.13
CA LEU A 236 -0.36 15.46 -7.22
C LEU A 236 0.65 16.34 -7.94
N ASP A 237 1.14 15.92 -9.11
CA ASP A 237 2.06 16.71 -9.92
C ASP A 237 1.41 17.98 -10.45
N LEU A 238 0.17 17.88 -10.96
CA LEU A 238 -0.58 19.02 -11.45
C LEU A 238 -0.88 20.03 -10.34
N VAL A 239 -1.22 19.56 -9.13
CA VAL A 239 -1.38 20.42 -7.95
C VAL A 239 -0.05 21.10 -7.60
N GLY A 240 1.06 20.36 -7.63
CA GLY A 240 2.40 20.91 -7.42
C GLY A 240 2.76 22.02 -8.43
N LEU A 241 2.53 21.77 -9.71
CA LEU A 241 2.75 22.75 -10.78
C LEU A 241 1.86 23.98 -10.61
N GLY A 242 0.59 23.80 -10.24
CA GLY A 242 -0.31 24.89 -9.91
C GLY A 242 0.18 25.74 -8.73
N ARG A 243 0.65 25.10 -7.66
CA ARG A 243 1.23 25.79 -6.50
C ARG A 243 2.50 26.55 -6.84
N ALA A 244 3.39 25.94 -7.65
CA ALA A 244 4.60 26.61 -8.13
C ALA A 244 4.28 27.83 -8.98
N SER A 245 3.28 27.73 -9.89
CA SER A 245 2.83 28.86 -10.73
C SER A 245 2.16 29.94 -9.88
N THR A 246 1.37 29.57 -8.86
CA THR A 246 0.79 30.53 -7.90
C THR A 246 1.89 31.31 -7.16
N LEU A 247 2.91 30.59 -6.67
CA LEU A 247 4.06 31.18 -5.99
C LEU A 247 4.86 32.12 -6.90
N GLY A 248 4.94 31.80 -8.20
CA GLY A 248 5.60 32.64 -9.22
C GLY A 248 4.75 33.81 -9.72
N GLY A 249 3.50 33.97 -9.26
CA GLY A 249 2.59 35.01 -9.70
C GLY A 249 1.89 34.71 -11.05
N GLU A 250 2.10 33.54 -11.62
CA GLU A 250 1.58 33.10 -12.91
C GLU A 250 0.13 32.55 -12.78
N ARG A 251 -0.82 33.41 -12.42
CA ARG A 251 -2.21 33.00 -12.07
C ARG A 251 -2.90 32.21 -13.18
N ALA A 252 -2.76 32.61 -14.44
CA ALA A 252 -3.39 31.92 -15.56
C ALA A 252 -2.84 30.47 -15.72
N ALA A 253 -1.52 30.30 -15.60
CA ALA A 253 -0.89 28.97 -15.61
C ALA A 253 -1.33 28.14 -14.41
N ALA A 254 -1.38 28.73 -13.20
CA ALA A 254 -1.85 28.06 -12.00
C ALA A 254 -3.28 27.52 -12.16
N ARG A 255 -4.19 28.38 -12.68
CA ARG A 255 -5.58 27.99 -12.97
C ARG A 255 -5.63 26.80 -13.93
N THR A 256 -4.88 26.85 -15.03
CA THR A 256 -4.82 25.76 -16.03
C THR A 256 -4.38 24.44 -15.38
N TYR A 257 -3.35 24.45 -14.53
CA TYR A 257 -2.90 23.25 -13.84
C TYR A 257 -3.93 22.70 -12.85
N TYR A 258 -4.59 23.58 -12.09
CA TYR A 258 -5.63 23.16 -11.15
C TYR A 258 -6.87 22.61 -11.86
N GLU A 259 -7.31 23.22 -12.97
CA GLU A 259 -8.44 22.69 -13.76
C GLU A 259 -8.13 21.29 -14.33
N ARG A 260 -6.91 21.06 -14.77
CA ARG A 260 -6.46 19.73 -15.18
C ARG A 260 -6.42 18.74 -14.01
N ALA A 261 -5.97 19.18 -12.83
CA ALA A 261 -5.97 18.35 -11.62
C ALA A 261 -7.41 17.99 -11.20
N LEU A 262 -8.36 18.94 -11.33
CA LEU A 262 -9.79 18.71 -11.07
C LEU A 262 -10.35 17.64 -12.02
N ALA A 263 -10.09 17.75 -13.30
CA ALA A 263 -10.55 16.76 -14.28
C ALA A 263 -10.00 15.36 -14.00
N VAL A 264 -8.73 15.25 -13.59
CA VAL A 264 -8.11 13.96 -13.22
C VAL A 264 -8.77 13.38 -11.96
N SER A 265 -8.98 14.20 -10.92
CA SER A 265 -9.59 13.73 -9.66
C SER A 265 -11.06 13.31 -9.84
N GLU A 266 -11.82 14.02 -10.69
CA GLU A 266 -13.20 13.63 -11.02
C GLU A 266 -13.24 12.32 -11.82
N ALA A 267 -12.35 12.13 -12.78
CA ALA A 267 -12.23 10.88 -13.54
C ALA A 267 -11.82 9.69 -12.67
N ASP A 268 -10.93 9.90 -11.67
CA ASP A 268 -10.49 8.89 -10.69
C ASP A 268 -11.48 8.70 -9.53
N ARG A 269 -12.60 9.46 -9.52
CA ARG A 269 -13.61 9.46 -8.45
C ARG A 269 -13.05 9.83 -7.08
N ASP A 270 -12.01 10.65 -7.05
CA ASP A 270 -11.40 11.20 -5.84
C ASP A 270 -12.13 12.48 -5.40
N ALA A 271 -13.23 12.32 -4.66
CA ALA A 271 -14.04 13.42 -4.19
C ALA A 271 -13.26 14.41 -3.29
N GLN A 272 -12.32 13.90 -2.50
CA GLN A 272 -11.48 14.73 -1.62
C GLN A 272 -10.52 15.59 -2.44
N GLY A 273 -9.81 14.99 -3.40
CA GLY A 273 -8.91 15.72 -4.29
C GLY A 273 -9.66 16.77 -5.12
N ALA A 274 -10.85 16.43 -5.63
CA ALA A 274 -11.68 17.37 -6.35
C ALA A 274 -12.11 18.56 -5.48
N ALA A 275 -12.46 18.34 -4.22
CA ALA A 275 -12.81 19.43 -3.28
C ALA A 275 -11.60 20.33 -3.00
N GLU A 276 -10.42 19.74 -2.70
CA GLU A 276 -9.18 20.49 -2.46
C GLU A 276 -8.85 21.41 -3.65
N VAL A 277 -8.91 20.91 -4.86
CA VAL A 277 -8.55 21.70 -6.06
C VAL A 277 -9.58 22.81 -6.35
N ARG A 278 -10.88 22.57 -6.11
CA ARG A 278 -11.88 23.64 -6.23
C ARG A 278 -11.61 24.78 -5.25
N ASP A 279 -11.12 24.47 -4.04
CA ASP A 279 -10.70 25.48 -3.08
C ASP A 279 -9.48 26.26 -3.56
N LEU A 280 -8.48 25.57 -4.14
CA LEU A 280 -7.30 26.22 -4.73
C LEU A 280 -7.68 27.14 -5.90
N ILE A 281 -8.59 26.72 -6.78
CA ILE A 281 -9.10 27.58 -7.88
C ILE A 281 -9.82 28.80 -7.32
N ARG A 282 -10.66 28.64 -6.31
CA ARG A 282 -11.35 29.77 -5.65
C ARG A 282 -10.37 30.74 -5.01
N ALA A 283 -9.31 30.23 -4.38
CA ALA A 283 -8.28 31.05 -3.74
C ALA A 283 -7.45 31.89 -4.73
N LEU A 284 -7.36 31.48 -6.02
CA LEU A 284 -6.74 32.33 -7.05
C LEU A 284 -7.54 33.61 -7.33
N GLY A 285 -8.82 33.65 -6.93
CA GLY A 285 -9.72 34.75 -7.24
C GLY A 285 -10.25 34.71 -8.66
N ASN A 286 -11.35 35.45 -8.87
CA ASN A 286 -11.86 35.74 -10.20
C ASN A 286 -11.12 37.00 -10.68
N ASP A 287 -9.92 36.86 -11.22
CA ASP A 287 -9.35 37.92 -12.04
C ASP A 287 -9.70 37.63 -13.49
N PRO A 288 -10.14 38.67 -14.24
CA PRO A 288 -10.56 38.55 -15.63
C PRO A 288 -9.44 38.09 -16.57
#